data_51a5ad121a2c19b2c722628b9ea30f4c
#
_entry.id   51a5ad121a2c19b2c722628b9ea30f4c
#
_cell.length_a   1.000
_cell.length_b   1.000
_cell.length_c   1.000
_cell.angle_alpha   90.00
_cell.angle_beta   90.00
_cell.angle_gamma   90.00
#
_symmetry.space_group_name_H-M   'P 1'
#
loop_
_entity.id
_entity.type
_entity.pdbx_description
1 polymer ?
#
loop_
_entity_poly.entity_id
_entity_poly.type
_entity_poly.pdbx_seq_one_letter_code
_entity_poly.pdbx_strand_id
1 'polypeptide(L)'
;VFLDKKYMQNQKLKRKYEVNDLEFKSEVGENKDRKTIGSHDIQVLGLAQKLYGEADEDIYFSIECKRLNGIGQSPEKYVNEGIVRYTTKRYSEIMPLAGMIAFIEDNTYNYPNEIDEILKNHKSISTTQYLTIKSTNIHNSKHLKESSNKSIILYHFFFDFINNIERIDR
;
A
#
# COMPACT_ATOMS: atom_id res chain seq x y z
N VAL A 1 9.15 8.66 6.91
CA VAL A 1 9.03 7.46 6.22
C VAL A 1 10.34 6.87 5.72
N PHE A 2 10.62 5.68 5.97
CA PHE A 2 11.88 5.15 6.40
C PHE A 2 12.54 4.09 5.51
N LEU A 3 12.23 4.05 4.26
CA LEU A 3 13.14 3.37 3.36
C LEU A 3 14.09 4.44 2.83
N ASP A 4 15.20 4.61 3.54
CA ASP A 4 16.29 5.45 3.06
C ASP A 4 16.55 5.09 1.61
N LYS A 5 16.54 6.09 0.74
CA LYS A 5 16.85 5.95 -0.68
C LYS A 5 18.14 5.16 -0.91
N LYS A 6 19.08 5.31 0.02
CA LYS A 6 20.34 4.59 0.12
C LYS A 6 20.17 3.10 0.41
N TYR A 7 19.16 2.71 1.20
CA TYR A 7 18.85 1.33 1.51
C TYR A 7 18.20 0.61 0.33
N MET A 8 17.24 1.27 -0.33
CA MET A 8 16.58 0.74 -1.52
C MET A 8 17.53 0.54 -2.71
N GLN A 9 18.58 1.38 -2.80
CA GLN A 9 19.58 1.29 -3.86
C GLN A 9 20.75 0.35 -3.51
N ASN A 10 20.78 -0.23 -2.31
CA ASN A 10 21.86 -1.09 -1.89
C ASN A 10 21.86 -2.42 -2.66
N GLN A 11 22.83 -2.58 -3.55
CA GLN A 11 22.98 -3.75 -4.42
C GLN A 11 23.11 -5.07 -3.64
N LYS A 12 23.75 -5.04 -2.46
CA LYS A 12 23.92 -6.23 -1.63
C LYS A 12 22.58 -6.72 -1.07
N LEU A 13 21.70 -5.80 -0.68
CA LEU A 13 20.35 -6.13 -0.20
C LEU A 13 19.47 -6.59 -1.34
N LYS A 14 19.52 -5.90 -2.49
CA LYS A 14 18.80 -6.33 -3.68
C LYS A 14 19.15 -7.77 -4.07
N ARG A 15 20.43 -8.13 -4.09
CA ARG A 15 20.89 -9.50 -4.37
C ARG A 15 20.40 -10.49 -3.33
N LYS A 16 20.48 -10.14 -2.03
CA LYS A 16 20.02 -11.00 -0.94
C LYS A 16 18.54 -11.39 -1.07
N TYR A 17 17.73 -10.47 -1.56
CA TYR A 17 16.27 -10.66 -1.70
C TYR A 17 15.82 -10.90 -3.14
N GLU A 18 16.77 -11.17 -4.06
CA GLU A 18 16.47 -11.45 -5.48
C GLU A 18 15.66 -10.35 -6.20
N VAL A 19 15.83 -9.11 -5.77
CA VAL A 19 15.13 -7.94 -6.32
C VAL A 19 16.04 -7.02 -7.13
N ASN A 20 17.08 -7.61 -7.75
CA ASN A 20 18.12 -6.86 -8.48
C ASN A 20 17.55 -6.02 -9.62
N ASP A 21 16.53 -6.53 -10.29
CA ASP A 21 15.93 -5.95 -11.48
C ASP A 21 14.78 -4.99 -11.15
N LEU A 22 14.52 -4.75 -9.86
CA LEU A 22 13.48 -3.84 -9.43
C LEU A 22 14.04 -2.44 -9.18
N GLU A 23 13.38 -1.45 -9.72
CA GLU A 23 13.60 -0.05 -9.42
C GLU A 23 12.57 0.45 -8.40
N PHE A 24 13.04 1.12 -7.35
CA PHE A 24 12.19 1.70 -6.31
C PHE A 24 12.23 3.22 -6.44
N LYS A 25 11.07 3.83 -6.58
CA LYS A 25 10.90 5.29 -6.58
C LYS A 25 10.04 5.68 -5.38
N SER A 26 10.41 6.74 -4.68
CA SER A 26 9.65 7.30 -3.55
C SER A 26 8.98 8.61 -3.97
N GLU A 27 7.81 8.89 -3.38
CA GLU A 27 7.07 10.14 -3.59
C GLU A 27 6.78 10.45 -5.07
N VAL A 28 6.35 9.42 -5.81
CA VAL A 28 6.06 9.56 -7.24
C VAL A 28 4.68 10.14 -7.45
N GLY A 29 4.62 11.31 -8.09
CA GLY A 29 3.37 11.90 -8.51
C GLY A 29 2.76 11.15 -9.69
N GLU A 30 1.48 10.80 -9.60
CA GLU A 30 0.74 10.29 -10.74
C GLU A 30 0.12 11.45 -11.52
N ASN A 31 0.45 11.54 -12.78
CA ASN A 31 0.00 12.62 -13.65
C ASN A 31 -0.96 12.09 -14.71
N LYS A 32 -2.12 12.72 -14.80
CA LYS A 32 -3.08 12.53 -15.90
C LYS A 32 -3.40 13.88 -16.51
N ASP A 33 -3.30 13.96 -17.84
CA ASP A 33 -3.59 15.20 -18.59
C ASP A 33 -2.82 16.43 -18.03
N ARG A 34 -1.54 16.25 -17.67
CA ARG A 34 -0.66 17.26 -17.07
C ARG A 34 -1.08 17.76 -15.69
N LYS A 35 -1.99 17.07 -15.01
CA LYS A 35 -2.37 17.37 -13.63
C LYS A 35 -1.96 16.21 -12.73
N THR A 36 -1.34 16.51 -11.60
CA THR A 36 -1.08 15.51 -10.57
C THR A 36 -2.42 15.11 -9.93
N ILE A 37 -2.82 13.85 -10.11
CA ILE A 37 -4.06 13.31 -9.56
C ILE A 37 -3.87 12.54 -8.25
N GLY A 38 -2.64 12.19 -7.94
CA GLY A 38 -2.25 11.49 -6.73
C GLY A 38 -0.74 11.40 -6.61
N SER A 39 -0.27 10.82 -5.52
CA SER A 39 1.13 10.43 -5.35
C SER A 39 1.18 9.09 -4.65
N HIS A 40 2.15 8.27 -5.05
CA HIS A 40 2.48 7.03 -4.37
C HIS A 40 3.61 7.29 -3.39
N ASP A 41 3.54 6.72 -2.20
CA ASP A 41 4.66 6.81 -1.27
C ASP A 41 5.87 6.02 -1.81
N ILE A 42 5.62 4.85 -2.40
CA ILE A 42 6.64 4.02 -3.04
C ILE A 42 6.07 3.42 -4.32
N GLN A 43 6.85 3.49 -5.39
CA GLN A 43 6.58 2.82 -6.65
C GLN A 43 7.69 1.81 -6.94
N VAL A 44 7.31 0.58 -7.30
CA VAL A 44 8.23 -0.50 -7.66
C VAL A 44 8.04 -0.84 -9.13
N LEU A 45 9.05 -0.55 -9.93
CA LEU A 45 9.10 -0.82 -11.36
C LEU A 45 9.80 -2.16 -11.65
N GLY A 46 9.59 -2.70 -12.83
CA GLY A 46 10.19 -3.96 -13.27
C GLY A 46 9.49 -5.22 -12.73
N LEU A 47 8.53 -5.08 -11.80
CA LEU A 47 7.81 -6.22 -11.28
C LEU A 47 6.90 -6.87 -12.33
N ALA A 48 6.32 -6.08 -13.22
CA ALA A 48 5.48 -6.56 -14.30
C ALA A 48 6.27 -7.43 -15.28
N GLN A 49 7.45 -6.97 -15.68
CA GLN A 49 8.35 -7.74 -16.54
C GLN A 49 8.72 -9.09 -15.90
N LYS A 50 8.96 -9.08 -14.58
CA LYS A 50 9.33 -10.29 -13.84
C LYS A 50 8.17 -11.26 -13.66
N LEU A 51 6.94 -10.76 -13.47
CA LEU A 51 5.76 -11.58 -13.21
C LEU A 51 5.00 -12.00 -14.49
N TYR A 52 5.00 -11.14 -15.51
CA TYR A 52 4.14 -11.32 -16.69
C TYR A 52 4.92 -11.34 -18.01
N GLY A 53 6.24 -11.10 -17.97
CA GLY A 53 7.08 -11.04 -19.19
C GLY A 53 6.87 -9.78 -20.03
N GLU A 54 6.09 -8.83 -19.56
CA GLU A 54 5.77 -7.58 -20.26
C GLU A 54 6.62 -6.43 -19.72
N ALA A 55 7.28 -5.71 -20.61
CA ALA A 55 8.04 -4.49 -20.29
C ALA A 55 7.15 -3.26 -20.53
N ASP A 56 6.09 -3.11 -19.76
CA ASP A 56 5.23 -1.92 -19.78
C ASP A 56 5.59 -1.03 -18.60
N GLU A 57 6.08 0.18 -18.87
CA GLU A 57 6.44 1.15 -17.84
C GLU A 57 5.23 1.66 -17.05
N ASP A 58 4.02 1.52 -17.62
CA ASP A 58 2.78 1.87 -16.95
C ASP A 58 2.32 0.82 -15.94
N ILE A 59 2.95 -0.37 -15.93
CA ILE A 59 2.67 -1.42 -14.96
C ILE A 59 3.72 -1.38 -13.84
N TYR A 60 3.32 -0.87 -12.70
CA TYR A 60 4.15 -0.77 -11.51
C TYR A 60 3.41 -1.28 -10.27
N PHE A 61 4.13 -1.75 -9.28
CA PHE A 61 3.56 -2.06 -7.97
C PHE A 61 3.66 -0.83 -7.09
N SER A 62 2.52 -0.31 -6.66
CA SER A 62 2.48 0.85 -5.77
C SER A 62 2.28 0.43 -4.32
N ILE A 63 2.91 1.16 -3.41
CA ILE A 63 2.76 0.98 -1.98
C ILE A 63 2.39 2.33 -1.36
N GLU A 64 1.31 2.32 -0.59
CA GLU A 64 0.89 3.44 0.25
C GLU A 64 1.29 3.15 1.69
N CYS A 65 1.89 4.12 2.36
CA CYS A 65 2.33 4.00 3.75
C CYS A 65 1.41 4.81 4.66
N LYS A 66 0.94 4.21 5.74
CA LYS A 66 0.09 4.87 6.73
C LYS A 66 0.61 4.63 8.14
N ARG A 67 0.61 5.69 8.94
CA ARG A 67 0.78 5.57 10.39
C ARG A 67 -0.58 5.26 11.00
N LEU A 68 -0.61 4.47 12.05
CA LEU A 68 -1.79 4.14 12.82
C LEU A 68 -1.50 4.42 14.29
N ASN A 69 -2.02 5.54 14.82
CA ASN A 69 -1.73 6.01 16.16
C ASN A 69 -2.97 6.37 16.99
N GLY A 70 -4.15 6.01 16.52
CA GLY A 70 -5.43 6.23 17.20
C GLY A 70 -5.91 7.67 17.30
N ILE A 71 -5.02 8.66 17.31
CA ILE A 71 -5.39 10.06 17.61
C ILE A 71 -5.69 10.87 16.34
N GLY A 72 -5.01 10.62 15.25
CA GLY A 72 -5.18 11.39 14.01
C GLY A 72 -5.04 10.53 12.77
N GLN A 73 -4.63 9.28 12.95
CA GLN A 73 -4.38 8.30 11.93
C GLN A 73 -5.10 7.00 12.31
N SER A 74 -6.42 7.04 12.13
CA SER A 74 -7.33 5.97 12.54
C SER A 74 -7.47 4.88 11.47
N PRO A 75 -8.09 3.73 11.81
CA PRO A 75 -8.48 2.72 10.83
C PRO A 75 -9.33 3.28 9.69
N GLU A 76 -10.22 4.24 9.97
CA GLU A 76 -11.04 4.90 8.94
C GLU A 76 -10.18 5.67 7.93
N LYS A 77 -9.14 6.37 8.38
CA LYS A 77 -8.20 7.05 7.46
C LYS A 77 -7.40 6.05 6.64
N TYR A 78 -7.00 4.94 7.22
CA TYR A 78 -6.34 3.87 6.49
C TYR A 78 -7.21 3.38 5.31
N VAL A 79 -8.52 3.22 5.54
CA VAL A 79 -9.47 2.83 4.50
C VAL A 79 -9.71 4.00 3.53
N ASN A 80 -10.14 5.15 4.02
CA ASN A 80 -10.60 6.28 3.19
C ASN A 80 -9.49 6.99 2.42
N GLU A 81 -8.29 7.09 3.00
CA GLU A 81 -7.14 7.76 2.39
C GLU A 81 -6.07 6.79 1.86
N GLY A 82 -6.29 5.50 2.02
CA GLY A 82 -5.43 4.42 1.54
C GLY A 82 -6.17 3.52 0.55
N ILE A 83 -7.01 2.61 1.04
CA ILE A 83 -7.68 1.61 0.20
C ILE A 83 -8.55 2.26 -0.90
N VAL A 84 -9.28 3.32 -0.58
CA VAL A 84 -10.12 4.06 -1.55
C VAL A 84 -9.31 4.56 -2.75
N ARG A 85 -8.05 4.96 -2.56
CA ARG A 85 -7.20 5.43 -3.67
C ARG A 85 -6.95 4.36 -4.73
N TYR A 86 -6.91 3.09 -4.32
CA TYR A 86 -6.73 1.97 -5.23
C TYR A 86 -8.01 1.52 -5.92
N THR A 87 -9.15 1.75 -5.30
CA THR A 87 -10.46 1.35 -5.85
C THR A 87 -11.10 2.42 -6.73
N THR A 88 -10.71 3.68 -6.55
CA THR A 88 -11.14 4.82 -7.36
C THR A 88 -10.16 5.08 -8.53
N LYS A 89 -10.46 6.08 -9.36
CA LYS A 89 -9.63 6.46 -10.53
C LYS A 89 -8.29 7.13 -10.20
N ARG A 90 -7.88 7.17 -8.92
CA ARG A 90 -6.65 7.89 -8.53
C ARG A 90 -5.38 7.19 -8.92
N TYR A 91 -5.37 5.85 -8.98
CA TYR A 91 -4.22 5.07 -9.37
C TYR A 91 -4.51 4.27 -10.64
N SER A 92 -3.43 3.88 -11.34
CA SER A 92 -3.52 3.19 -12.63
C SER A 92 -4.57 2.08 -12.65
N GLU A 93 -5.43 2.09 -13.67
CA GLU A 93 -6.48 1.08 -13.86
C GLU A 93 -5.92 -0.31 -14.20
N ILE A 94 -4.68 -0.36 -14.64
CA ILE A 94 -4.03 -1.60 -15.14
C ILE A 94 -3.52 -2.46 -14.01
N MET A 95 -3.23 -1.89 -12.83
CA MET A 95 -2.60 -2.58 -11.71
C MET A 95 -3.52 -3.63 -11.10
N PRO A 96 -3.16 -4.94 -11.17
CA PRO A 96 -3.91 -6.00 -10.49
C PRO A 96 -3.52 -6.18 -9.01
N LEU A 97 -2.35 -5.65 -8.62
CA LEU A 97 -1.76 -5.81 -7.30
C LEU A 97 -1.24 -4.48 -6.78
N ALA A 98 -1.35 -4.26 -5.47
CA ALA A 98 -0.73 -3.13 -4.78
C ALA A 98 -0.45 -3.48 -3.31
N GLY A 99 0.29 -2.60 -2.63
CA GLY A 99 0.66 -2.78 -1.23
C GLY A 99 0.22 -1.62 -0.35
N MET A 100 -0.06 -1.93 0.90
CA MET A 100 -0.26 -0.96 1.96
C MET A 100 0.65 -1.31 3.14
N ILE A 101 1.42 -0.36 3.62
CA ILE A 101 2.21 -0.50 4.83
C ILE A 101 1.54 0.30 5.94
N ALA A 102 1.25 -0.38 7.04
CA ALA A 102 0.74 0.21 8.27
C ALA A 102 1.83 0.20 9.34
N PHE A 103 2.21 1.37 9.83
CA PHE A 103 3.10 1.53 10.99
C PHE A 103 2.23 1.72 12.23
N ILE A 104 2.08 0.67 13.04
CA ILE A 104 1.27 0.67 14.26
C ILE A 104 2.09 1.32 15.37
N GLU A 105 1.62 2.45 15.89
CA GLU A 105 2.30 3.28 16.88
C GLU A 105 1.61 3.24 18.25
N ASP A 106 0.46 2.62 18.35
CA ASP A 106 -0.26 2.39 19.61
C ASP A 106 -1.08 1.10 19.58
N ASN A 107 -1.68 0.76 20.70
CA ASN A 107 -2.53 -0.42 20.89
C ASN A 107 -4.00 -0.07 21.12
N THR A 108 -4.44 1.10 20.68
CA THR A 108 -5.83 1.57 20.86
C THR A 108 -6.82 0.65 20.16
N TYR A 109 -6.42 0.09 19.01
CA TYR A 109 -7.26 -0.77 18.19
C TYR A 109 -6.58 -2.10 17.86
N ASN A 110 -7.39 -3.13 17.63
CA ASN A 110 -6.96 -4.28 16.84
C ASN A 110 -7.09 -3.90 15.37
N TYR A 111 -6.08 -3.23 14.84
CA TYR A 111 -6.14 -2.56 13.53
C TYR A 111 -6.60 -3.44 12.37
N PRO A 112 -6.14 -4.70 12.20
CA PRO A 112 -6.66 -5.54 11.13
C PRO A 112 -8.17 -5.80 11.26
N ASN A 113 -8.66 -6.04 12.45
CA ASN A 113 -10.09 -6.31 12.68
C ASN A 113 -10.95 -5.06 12.45
N GLU A 114 -10.50 -3.89 12.94
CA GLU A 114 -11.22 -2.63 12.76
C GLU A 114 -11.29 -2.24 11.28
N ILE A 115 -10.17 -2.39 10.54
CA ILE A 115 -10.14 -2.15 9.10
C ILE A 115 -11.13 -3.07 8.37
N ASP A 116 -11.19 -4.34 8.76
CA ASP A 116 -12.10 -5.32 8.18
C ASP A 116 -13.57 -4.95 8.42
N GLU A 117 -13.92 -4.54 9.63
CA GLU A 117 -15.28 -4.08 9.98
C GLU A 117 -15.67 -2.81 9.21
N ILE A 118 -14.73 -1.86 9.04
CA ILE A 118 -14.97 -0.67 8.23
C ILE A 118 -15.23 -1.07 6.76
N LEU A 119 -14.44 -1.98 6.20
CA LEU A 119 -14.62 -2.47 4.83
C LEU A 119 -15.97 -3.14 4.62
N LYS A 120 -16.48 -3.91 5.60
CA LYS A 120 -17.80 -4.54 5.54
C LYS A 120 -18.95 -3.54 5.44
N ASN A 121 -18.76 -2.37 6.04
CA ASN A 121 -19.77 -1.31 6.11
C ASN A 121 -19.52 -0.17 5.10
N HIS A 122 -18.44 -0.21 4.32
CA HIS A 122 -18.05 0.89 3.43
C HIS A 122 -18.87 0.92 2.15
N LYS A 123 -19.60 2.03 1.95
CA LYS A 123 -20.60 2.14 0.84
C LYS A 123 -19.97 2.28 -0.55
N SER A 124 -18.76 2.83 -0.66
CA SER A 124 -18.12 3.11 -1.96
C SER A 124 -16.99 2.14 -2.32
N ILE A 125 -16.67 1.18 -1.46
CA ILE A 125 -15.68 0.14 -1.78
C ILE A 125 -16.41 -1.18 -2.02
N SER A 126 -16.30 -1.71 -3.24
CA SER A 126 -16.81 -3.04 -3.54
C SER A 126 -15.76 -4.09 -3.15
N THR A 127 -15.84 -4.60 -1.93
CA THR A 127 -14.94 -5.62 -1.41
C THR A 127 -15.46 -7.01 -1.76
N THR A 128 -14.66 -7.79 -2.50
CA THR A 128 -14.99 -9.17 -2.89
C THR A 128 -14.30 -10.21 -2.00
N GLN A 129 -13.25 -9.81 -1.30
CA GLN A 129 -12.59 -10.60 -0.25
C GLN A 129 -12.09 -9.63 0.82
N TYR A 130 -12.51 -9.86 2.06
CA TYR A 130 -12.07 -9.11 3.23
C TYR A 130 -10.65 -9.52 3.66
N LEU A 131 -10.12 -8.90 4.71
CA LEU A 131 -8.75 -9.17 5.14
C LEU A 131 -8.55 -10.65 5.48
N THR A 132 -7.66 -11.29 4.75
CA THR A 132 -7.29 -12.70 4.96
C THR A 132 -5.83 -12.78 5.34
N ILE A 133 -5.52 -13.46 6.44
CA ILE A 133 -4.15 -13.65 6.93
C ILE A 133 -3.35 -14.48 5.93
N LYS A 134 -2.16 -14.00 5.55
CA LYS A 134 -1.18 -14.73 4.75
C LYS A 134 0.03 -15.16 5.57
N SER A 135 0.43 -14.32 6.53
CA SER A 135 1.43 -14.62 7.55
C SER A 135 1.21 -13.69 8.74
N THR A 136 2.01 -13.78 9.78
CA THR A 136 1.82 -13.07 11.06
C THR A 136 1.44 -11.60 10.90
N ASN A 137 2.12 -10.88 10.00
CA ASN A 137 1.92 -9.42 9.82
C ASN A 137 1.47 -9.07 8.40
N ILE A 138 1.08 -10.06 7.59
CA ILE A 138 0.68 -9.86 6.20
C ILE A 138 -0.73 -10.39 6.00
N HIS A 139 -1.59 -9.49 5.54
CA HIS A 139 -2.95 -9.81 5.13
C HIS A 139 -3.13 -9.45 3.65
N ASN A 140 -4.18 -9.94 3.04
CA ASN A 140 -4.63 -9.40 1.77
C ASN A 140 -6.14 -9.22 1.75
N SER A 141 -6.58 -8.29 0.91
CA SER A 141 -7.99 -8.08 0.58
C SER A 141 -8.13 -7.96 -0.93
N LYS A 142 -9.36 -8.14 -1.45
CA LYS A 142 -9.65 -8.01 -2.87
C LYS A 142 -10.85 -7.08 -3.08
N HIS A 143 -10.68 -6.15 -3.99
CA HIS A 143 -11.69 -5.13 -4.28
C HIS A 143 -11.93 -5.02 -5.78
N LEU A 144 -13.07 -4.47 -6.17
CA LEU A 144 -13.33 -4.07 -7.55
C LEU A 144 -12.97 -2.60 -7.73
N LYS A 145 -12.36 -2.28 -8.86
CA LYS A 145 -12.11 -0.89 -9.27
C LYS A 145 -13.39 -0.31 -9.84
N GLU A 146 -13.75 0.88 -9.37
CA GLU A 146 -14.99 1.57 -9.75
C GLU A 146 -15.10 1.81 -11.26
N SER A 147 -13.97 2.14 -11.90
CA SER A 147 -13.95 2.54 -13.32
C SER A 147 -14.02 1.39 -14.31
N SER A 148 -13.59 0.19 -13.94
CA SER A 148 -13.36 -0.90 -14.90
C SER A 148 -13.95 -2.23 -14.48
N ASN A 149 -14.51 -2.35 -13.28
CA ASN A 149 -14.89 -3.62 -12.66
C ASN A 149 -13.76 -4.67 -12.58
N LYS A 150 -12.53 -4.28 -12.89
CA LYS A 150 -11.37 -5.15 -12.71
C LYS A 150 -11.06 -5.29 -11.22
N SER A 151 -10.61 -6.46 -10.82
CA SER A 151 -10.22 -6.66 -9.43
C SER A 151 -8.80 -6.19 -9.16
N ILE A 152 -8.59 -5.67 -7.95
CA ILE A 152 -7.27 -5.40 -7.39
C ILE A 152 -7.10 -6.18 -6.09
N ILE A 153 -5.92 -6.77 -5.89
CA ILE A 153 -5.53 -7.39 -4.63
C ILE A 153 -4.59 -6.43 -3.91
N LEU A 154 -4.93 -6.09 -2.69
CA LEU A 154 -4.11 -5.27 -1.81
C LEU A 154 -3.44 -6.19 -0.78
N TYR A 155 -2.11 -6.09 -0.68
CA TYR A 155 -1.34 -6.69 0.39
C TYR A 155 -1.15 -5.67 1.51
N HIS A 156 -1.52 -6.02 2.72
CA HIS A 156 -1.43 -5.18 3.91
C HIS A 156 -0.31 -5.71 4.81
N PHE A 157 0.68 -4.87 5.05
CA PHE A 157 1.83 -5.17 5.89
C PHE A 157 1.68 -4.36 7.19
N PHE A 158 1.43 -5.03 8.30
CA PHE A 158 1.27 -4.41 9.61
C PHE A 158 2.57 -4.52 10.40
N PHE A 159 3.25 -3.41 10.61
CA PHE A 159 4.48 -3.35 11.38
C PHE A 159 4.22 -2.70 12.74
N ASP A 160 4.54 -3.44 13.80
CA ASP A 160 4.42 -2.96 15.18
C ASP A 160 5.64 -2.09 15.53
N PHE A 161 5.37 -0.83 15.84
CA PHE A 161 6.35 0.17 16.27
C PHE A 161 6.02 0.72 17.67
N ILE A 162 5.09 0.14 18.40
CA ILE A 162 4.60 0.65 19.70
C ILE A 162 5.75 0.90 20.67
N ASN A 163 6.73 -0.02 20.72
CA ASN A 163 7.87 0.07 21.63
C ASN A 163 9.09 0.80 21.05
N ASN A 164 9.03 1.24 19.79
CA ASN A 164 10.16 1.82 19.07
C ASN A 164 10.03 3.34 18.86
N ILE A 165 8.94 3.95 19.36
CA ILE A 165 8.71 5.39 19.22
C ILE A 165 9.11 6.06 20.53
N GLU A 166 10.18 6.84 20.49
CA GLU A 166 10.45 7.82 21.54
C GLU A 166 9.34 8.88 21.49
N ARG A 167 8.43 8.84 22.46
CA ARG A 167 7.45 9.91 22.64
C ARG A 167 8.20 11.12 23.17
N ILE A 168 8.48 12.06 22.29
CA ILE A 168 8.89 13.40 22.69
C ILE A 168 7.64 14.04 23.24
N ASP A 169 7.51 14.10 24.56
CA ASP A 169 6.47 14.86 25.23
C ASP A 169 6.59 16.34 24.78
N ARG A 170 5.58 16.82 24.09
CA ARG A 170 5.46 18.22 23.66
C ARG A 170 4.57 18.96 24.62
#